data_99b328f0d3c89cc4756becb65eb4c0cb
#
_entry.id   99b328f0d3c89cc4756becb65eb4c0cb
#
_cell.length_a   1.000
_cell.length_b   1.000
_cell.length_c   1.000
_cell.angle_alpha   90.00
_cell.angle_beta   90.00
_cell.angle_gamma   90.00
#
_symmetry.space_group_name_H-M   'P 1'
#
loop_
_entity.id
_entity.type
_entity.pdbx_description
1 polymer ?
#
loop_
_entity_poly.entity_id
_entity_poly.type
_entity_poly.pdbx_seq_one_letter_code
_entity_poly.pdbx_strand_id
1 'polypeptide(L)'
;TIRNLGAAGIPIMCYNWMAVFNWMRTSTTTRTRGDAFVTSYDHALMENAPLTEHGEISEDLLWETFEYFLERVLPVAEEAGVKQALHPDDPPLSPVRGISRIITNVDAFQRVMDFIPSDYNGITYCQGNFAAMGTDVAAGIRRFADKIHFAHFRDIRGTADNFVETFHDDGQTDMFAAIQAYNEVGFDGSCRPDHVPTMEGDSNDHIGYTMRGRLFAIGYMKGLLEAAEKTAQEQVSGQSGSQ
;
A
#
# COMPACT_ATOMS: atom_id res chain seq x y z
N THR A 1 -17.43 2.03 -15.12
CA THR A 1 -16.21 1.21 -14.90
C THR A 1 -16.54 0.00 -14.02
N ILE A 2 -17.05 0.13 -12.77
CA ILE A 2 -17.22 -0.97 -11.80
C ILE A 2 -18.09 -2.10 -12.35
N ARG A 3 -19.28 -1.82 -12.93
CA ARG A 3 -20.12 -2.84 -13.54
C ARG A 3 -19.42 -3.62 -14.67
N ASN A 4 -18.55 -2.95 -15.44
CA ASN A 4 -17.77 -3.60 -16.50
C ASN A 4 -16.69 -4.51 -15.93
N LEU A 5 -16.08 -4.13 -14.79
CA LEU A 5 -15.12 -5.00 -14.08
C LEU A 5 -15.83 -6.25 -13.58
N GLY A 6 -16.99 -6.12 -12.93
CA GLY A 6 -17.79 -7.26 -12.48
C GLY A 6 -18.21 -8.18 -13.64
N ALA A 7 -18.70 -7.60 -14.75
CA ALA A 7 -19.05 -8.37 -15.95
C ALA A 7 -17.85 -9.09 -16.58
N ALA A 8 -16.64 -8.56 -16.41
CA ALA A 8 -15.39 -9.19 -16.86
C ALA A 8 -14.80 -10.20 -15.84
N GLY A 9 -15.47 -10.42 -14.71
CA GLY A 9 -14.98 -11.31 -13.65
C GLY A 9 -13.80 -10.76 -12.85
N ILE A 10 -13.59 -9.43 -12.84
CA ILE A 10 -12.53 -8.77 -12.07
C ILE A 10 -13.10 -8.38 -10.70
N PRO A 11 -12.70 -9.05 -9.62
CA PRO A 11 -13.39 -8.95 -8.33
C PRO A 11 -12.93 -7.77 -7.47
N ILE A 12 -11.84 -7.08 -7.82
CA ILE A 12 -11.23 -6.03 -6.98
C ILE A 12 -10.84 -4.83 -7.83
N MET A 13 -11.12 -3.64 -7.33
CA MET A 13 -10.65 -2.36 -7.89
C MET A 13 -9.86 -1.59 -6.83
N CYS A 14 -8.56 -1.43 -7.05
CA CYS A 14 -7.72 -0.53 -6.24
C CYS A 14 -7.93 0.92 -6.70
N TYR A 15 -8.04 1.83 -5.75
CA TYR A 15 -8.18 3.27 -6.01
C TYR A 15 -7.53 4.08 -4.90
N ASN A 16 -7.27 5.35 -5.16
CA ASN A 16 -6.82 6.31 -4.17
C ASN A 16 -7.66 7.59 -4.21
N TRP A 17 -7.53 8.44 -3.18
CA TRP A 17 -8.22 9.74 -3.11
C TRP A 17 -7.23 10.90 -3.13
N MET A 18 -6.18 10.77 -3.94
CA MET A 18 -5.13 11.76 -4.09
C MET A 18 -5.57 12.85 -5.05
N ALA A 19 -5.94 14.02 -4.52
CA ALA A 19 -6.31 15.18 -5.33
C ALA A 19 -5.09 15.76 -6.06
N VAL A 20 -5.30 16.28 -7.26
CA VAL A 20 -4.34 17.03 -8.09
C VAL A 20 -3.16 16.22 -8.61
N PHE A 21 -2.46 15.48 -7.75
CA PHE A 21 -1.33 14.65 -8.12
C PHE A 21 -1.35 13.32 -7.34
N ASN A 22 -0.83 12.27 -7.97
CA ASN A 22 -0.70 10.94 -7.38
C ASN A 22 0.46 10.88 -6.35
N TRP A 23 1.11 9.72 -6.24
CA TRP A 23 2.30 9.58 -5.42
C TRP A 23 3.38 10.57 -5.85
N MET A 24 4.12 11.11 -4.87
CA MET A 24 5.12 12.12 -5.09
C MET A 24 6.48 11.68 -4.55
N ARG A 25 7.54 12.02 -5.30
CA ARG A 25 8.92 11.79 -4.90
C ARG A 25 9.75 13.04 -5.17
N THR A 26 10.79 13.24 -4.37
CA THR A 26 11.76 14.33 -4.53
C THR A 26 13.00 13.88 -5.31
N SER A 27 13.25 12.57 -5.36
CA SER A 27 14.28 11.95 -6.19
C SER A 27 13.81 10.63 -6.79
N THR A 28 14.26 10.36 -8.01
CA THR A 28 14.00 9.10 -8.73
C THR A 28 15.29 8.35 -9.06
N THR A 29 16.43 8.84 -8.58
CA THR A 29 17.75 8.30 -8.86
C THR A 29 18.61 8.17 -7.61
N THR A 30 17.96 7.98 -6.46
CA THR A 30 18.66 7.70 -5.20
C THR A 30 19.33 6.34 -5.31
N ARG A 31 20.63 6.29 -5.00
CA ARG A 31 21.40 5.04 -5.09
C ARG A 31 21.19 4.18 -3.86
N THR A 32 21.10 2.89 -4.09
CA THR A 32 20.98 1.85 -3.05
C THR A 32 21.94 0.70 -3.33
N ARG A 33 21.73 -0.44 -2.69
CA ARG A 33 22.55 -1.65 -2.82
C ARG A 33 22.85 -2.00 -4.28
N GLY A 34 24.11 -2.27 -4.62
CA GLY A 34 24.56 -2.64 -5.96
C GLY A 34 24.39 -1.53 -7.00
N ASP A 35 24.45 -0.27 -6.58
CA ASP A 35 24.24 0.91 -7.43
C ASP A 35 22.85 0.98 -8.11
N ALA A 36 21.90 0.18 -7.68
CA ALA A 36 20.53 0.27 -8.18
C ALA A 36 19.90 1.63 -7.83
N PHE A 37 18.98 2.10 -8.66
CA PHE A 37 18.23 3.32 -8.38
C PHE A 37 16.90 3.00 -7.70
N VAL A 38 16.56 3.82 -6.73
CA VAL A 38 15.25 3.83 -6.07
C VAL A 38 14.70 5.24 -6.01
N THR A 39 13.41 5.38 -5.72
CA THR A 39 12.82 6.67 -5.44
C THR A 39 12.96 7.03 -3.96
N SER A 40 12.96 8.33 -3.66
CA SER A 40 12.95 8.84 -2.29
C SER A 40 12.12 10.11 -2.18
N TYR A 41 11.68 10.38 -0.96
CA TYR A 41 10.95 11.60 -0.62
C TYR A 41 11.61 12.29 0.56
N ASP A 42 11.76 13.60 0.46
CA ASP A 42 12.22 14.49 1.52
C ASP A 42 11.32 15.72 1.54
N HIS A 43 10.50 15.84 2.60
CA HIS A 43 9.53 16.91 2.74
C HIS A 43 10.18 18.29 2.88
N ALA A 44 11.38 18.37 3.46
CA ALA A 44 12.10 19.64 3.58
C ALA A 44 12.35 20.31 2.20
N LEU A 45 12.46 19.51 1.14
CA LEU A 45 12.57 20.03 -0.24
C LEU A 45 11.24 20.55 -0.79
N MET A 46 10.13 20.24 -0.13
CA MET A 46 8.77 20.65 -0.51
C MET A 46 8.24 21.83 0.29
N GLU A 47 8.83 22.18 1.44
CA GLU A 47 8.34 23.24 2.33
C GLU A 47 8.16 24.61 1.64
N ASN A 48 9.09 24.95 0.72
CA ASN A 48 9.05 26.19 -0.04
C ASN A 48 8.63 26.01 -1.51
N ALA A 49 8.12 24.83 -1.86
CA ALA A 49 7.63 24.57 -3.20
C ALA A 49 6.37 25.42 -3.46
N PRO A 50 6.21 26.02 -4.65
CA PRO A 50 5.04 26.82 -4.95
C PRO A 50 3.78 25.99 -4.87
N LEU A 51 2.67 26.63 -4.51
CA LEU A 51 1.34 26.03 -4.63
C LEU A 51 1.12 25.49 -6.04
N THR A 52 0.23 24.53 -6.16
CA THR A 52 -0.22 24.06 -7.48
C THR A 52 -1.09 25.14 -8.14
N GLU A 53 -1.43 24.97 -9.41
CA GLU A 53 -2.38 25.85 -10.13
C GLU A 53 -3.80 25.82 -9.50
N HIS A 54 -4.11 24.81 -8.69
CA HIS A 54 -5.39 24.67 -7.97
C HIS A 54 -5.39 25.38 -6.60
N GLY A 55 -4.27 26.02 -6.20
CA GLY A 55 -4.14 26.67 -4.91
C GLY A 55 -4.19 25.69 -3.75
N GLU A 56 -4.91 26.06 -2.69
CA GLU A 56 -5.09 25.21 -1.51
C GLU A 56 -6.37 24.39 -1.60
N ILE A 57 -6.28 23.12 -1.25
CA ILE A 57 -7.42 22.20 -1.12
C ILE A 57 -7.45 21.70 0.32
N SER A 58 -8.57 21.96 1.01
CA SER A 58 -8.72 21.65 2.43
C SER A 58 -9.03 20.17 2.67
N GLU A 59 -8.70 19.72 3.86
CA GLU A 59 -9.04 18.38 4.34
C GLU A 59 -10.56 18.16 4.39
N ASP A 60 -11.32 19.15 4.88
CA ASP A 60 -12.78 19.08 4.96
C ASP A 60 -13.42 18.84 3.60
N LEU A 61 -12.97 19.55 2.56
CA LEU A 61 -13.47 19.35 1.19
C LEU A 61 -13.15 17.95 0.68
N LEU A 62 -11.98 17.42 1.00
CA LEU A 62 -11.60 16.06 0.58
C LEU A 62 -12.46 15.02 1.28
N TRP A 63 -12.73 15.15 2.58
CA TRP A 63 -13.63 14.24 3.30
C TRP A 63 -15.06 14.33 2.78
N GLU A 64 -15.62 15.53 2.60
CA GLU A 64 -16.96 15.73 2.06
C GLU A 64 -17.13 15.06 0.69
N THR A 65 -16.17 15.30 -0.21
CA THR A 65 -16.22 14.72 -1.56
C THR A 65 -15.97 13.22 -1.57
N PHE A 66 -15.16 12.71 -0.66
CA PHE A 66 -14.89 11.29 -0.54
C PHE A 66 -16.10 10.52 0.03
N GLU A 67 -16.73 11.04 1.07
CA GLU A 67 -17.96 10.49 1.64
C GLU A 67 -19.08 10.47 0.61
N TYR A 68 -19.26 11.59 -0.14
CA TYR A 68 -20.20 11.66 -1.26
C TYR A 68 -19.93 10.60 -2.34
N PHE A 69 -18.64 10.36 -2.65
CA PHE A 69 -18.24 9.31 -3.60
C PHE A 69 -18.59 7.92 -3.09
N LEU A 70 -18.25 7.59 -1.85
CA LEU A 70 -18.48 6.27 -1.26
C LEU A 70 -19.96 5.92 -1.22
N GLU A 71 -20.83 6.85 -0.81
CA GLU A 71 -22.29 6.64 -0.78
C GLU A 71 -22.87 6.20 -2.12
N ARG A 72 -22.26 6.62 -3.23
CA ARG A 72 -22.74 6.33 -4.59
C ARG A 72 -22.04 5.15 -5.23
N VAL A 73 -20.82 4.90 -4.88
CA VAL A 73 -19.99 3.88 -5.50
C VAL A 73 -20.19 2.52 -4.84
N LEU A 74 -20.31 2.47 -3.51
CA LEU A 74 -20.42 1.19 -2.80
C LEU A 74 -21.67 0.39 -3.17
N PRO A 75 -22.87 0.95 -3.32
CA PRO A 75 -24.01 0.16 -3.80
C PRO A 75 -23.80 -0.44 -5.20
N VAL A 76 -23.08 0.28 -6.07
CA VAL A 76 -22.72 -0.23 -7.42
C VAL A 76 -21.66 -1.32 -7.34
N ALA A 77 -20.72 -1.19 -6.40
CA ALA A 77 -19.67 -2.18 -6.16
C ALA A 77 -20.26 -3.50 -5.63
N GLU A 78 -21.19 -3.42 -4.68
CA GLU A 78 -21.96 -4.55 -4.15
C GLU A 78 -22.77 -5.26 -5.23
N GLU A 79 -23.56 -4.49 -6.02
CA GLU A 79 -24.32 -5.02 -7.16
C GLU A 79 -23.44 -5.76 -8.18
N ALA A 80 -22.25 -5.21 -8.44
CA ALA A 80 -21.34 -5.74 -9.44
C ALA A 80 -20.39 -6.85 -8.90
N GLY A 81 -20.38 -7.10 -7.60
CA GLY A 81 -19.47 -8.04 -6.96
C GLY A 81 -18.00 -7.60 -7.01
N VAL A 82 -17.72 -6.27 -6.99
CA VAL A 82 -16.36 -5.73 -7.14
C VAL A 82 -15.93 -5.00 -5.87
N LYS A 83 -15.08 -5.62 -5.07
CA LYS A 83 -14.51 -5.03 -3.86
C LYS A 83 -13.71 -3.77 -4.18
N GLN A 84 -13.91 -2.72 -3.41
CA GLN A 84 -13.17 -1.46 -3.51
C GLN A 84 -12.01 -1.50 -2.52
N ALA A 85 -10.79 -1.23 -2.98
CA ALA A 85 -9.59 -1.29 -2.18
C ALA A 85 -8.89 0.07 -2.16
N LEU A 86 -9.13 0.86 -1.10
CA LEU A 86 -8.57 2.20 -0.93
C LEU A 86 -7.08 2.13 -0.61
N HIS A 87 -6.28 2.79 -1.44
CA HIS A 87 -4.83 2.94 -1.23
C HIS A 87 -4.54 4.16 -0.34
N PRO A 88 -3.57 4.09 0.59
CA PRO A 88 -3.11 5.26 1.35
C PRO A 88 -2.58 6.37 0.46
N ASP A 89 -2.55 7.59 1.00
CA ASP A 89 -1.78 8.67 0.37
C ASP A 89 -0.28 8.32 0.33
N ASP A 90 0.42 8.77 -0.71
CA ASP A 90 1.85 8.51 -0.88
C ASP A 90 2.60 9.79 -1.35
N PRO A 91 3.39 10.42 -0.48
CA PRO A 91 3.64 10.07 0.91
C PRO A 91 2.40 10.23 1.80
N PRO A 92 2.30 9.48 2.93
CA PRO A 92 1.20 9.63 3.88
C PRO A 92 1.42 10.84 4.80
N LEU A 93 1.41 12.02 4.22
CA LEU A 93 1.71 13.30 4.84
C LEU A 93 0.79 14.39 4.27
N SER A 94 0.37 15.33 5.10
CA SER A 94 -0.54 16.44 4.72
C SER A 94 -0.13 17.76 5.39
N PRO A 95 -0.24 18.91 4.68
CA PRO A 95 -0.47 19.03 3.24
C PRO A 95 0.83 18.89 2.42
N VAL A 96 0.71 18.69 1.12
CA VAL A 96 1.82 18.77 0.17
C VAL A 96 1.50 19.84 -0.88
N ARG A 97 2.30 20.90 -0.97
CA ARG A 97 2.10 22.04 -1.87
C ARG A 97 0.68 22.65 -1.80
N GLY A 98 0.14 22.79 -0.59
CA GLY A 98 -1.20 23.32 -0.34
C GLY A 98 -2.35 22.31 -0.59
N ILE A 99 -2.06 21.11 -1.04
CA ILE A 99 -3.06 20.07 -1.25
C ILE A 99 -3.10 19.17 -0.02
N SER A 100 -4.23 19.13 0.67
CA SER A 100 -4.43 18.21 1.78
C SER A 100 -4.46 16.74 1.33
N ARG A 101 -4.15 15.86 2.25
CA ARG A 101 -4.18 14.41 2.13
C ARG A 101 -4.97 13.85 3.31
N ILE A 102 -5.87 12.91 3.09
CA ILE A 102 -6.80 12.45 4.15
C ILE A 102 -6.57 10.99 4.56
N ILE A 103 -5.87 10.20 3.75
CA ILE A 103 -5.60 8.79 4.06
C ILE A 103 -4.12 8.64 4.46
N THR A 104 -3.75 9.33 5.54
CA THR A 104 -2.35 9.48 5.98
C THR A 104 -2.00 8.71 7.25
N ASN A 105 -2.97 8.06 7.87
CA ASN A 105 -2.77 7.31 9.12
C ASN A 105 -3.83 6.21 9.28
N VAL A 106 -3.62 5.36 10.27
CA VAL A 106 -4.46 4.18 10.54
C VAL A 106 -5.89 4.56 10.93
N ASP A 107 -6.08 5.68 11.63
CA ASP A 107 -7.40 6.12 12.08
C ASP A 107 -8.23 6.70 10.93
N ALA A 108 -7.59 7.26 9.91
CA ALA A 108 -8.26 7.65 8.67
C ALA A 108 -8.89 6.45 7.95
N PHE A 109 -8.16 5.33 7.86
CA PHE A 109 -8.73 4.09 7.33
C PHE A 109 -9.90 3.56 8.19
N GLN A 110 -9.77 3.62 9.51
CA GLN A 110 -10.87 3.22 10.40
C GLN A 110 -12.11 4.08 10.15
N ARG A 111 -11.95 5.41 10.05
CA ARG A 111 -13.05 6.33 9.70
C ARG A 111 -13.74 5.91 8.41
N VAL A 112 -12.99 5.55 7.38
CA VAL A 112 -13.55 5.11 6.08
C VAL A 112 -14.36 3.82 6.24
N MET A 113 -13.86 2.84 7.02
CA MET A 113 -14.57 1.59 7.25
C MET A 113 -15.84 1.79 8.08
N ASP A 114 -15.80 2.68 9.06
CA ASP A 114 -16.91 2.98 9.96
C ASP A 114 -17.99 3.85 9.29
N PHE A 115 -17.61 4.69 8.32
CA PHE A 115 -18.53 5.56 7.59
C PHE A 115 -19.58 4.79 6.80
N ILE A 116 -19.17 3.77 6.05
CA ILE A 116 -20.10 2.83 5.39
C ILE A 116 -19.59 1.41 5.64
N PRO A 117 -20.12 0.72 6.67
CA PRO A 117 -19.81 -0.68 6.91
C PRO A 117 -20.29 -1.55 5.75
N SER A 118 -19.37 -2.10 4.98
CA SER A 118 -19.64 -3.00 3.85
C SER A 118 -18.45 -3.94 3.65
N ASP A 119 -18.72 -5.15 3.21
CA ASP A 119 -17.68 -6.11 2.82
C ASP A 119 -17.01 -5.73 1.49
N TYR A 120 -17.58 -4.76 0.78
CA TYR A 120 -17.03 -4.21 -0.45
C TYR A 120 -16.23 -2.92 -0.21
N ASN A 121 -16.27 -2.35 0.99
CA ASN A 121 -15.45 -1.22 1.42
C ASN A 121 -14.23 -1.75 2.18
N GLY A 122 -13.06 -1.64 1.58
CA GLY A 122 -11.83 -2.15 2.17
C GLY A 122 -10.60 -1.41 1.67
N ILE A 123 -9.45 -1.97 1.92
CA ILE A 123 -8.17 -1.29 1.73
C ILE A 123 -7.22 -2.04 0.81
N THR A 124 -6.40 -1.28 0.10
CA THR A 124 -5.11 -1.73 -0.43
C THR A 124 -4.07 -1.55 0.67
N TYR A 125 -3.67 -2.63 1.32
CA TYR A 125 -2.67 -2.58 2.37
C TYR A 125 -1.27 -2.43 1.74
N CYS A 126 -0.80 -1.18 1.61
CA CYS A 126 0.52 -0.87 1.09
C CYS A 126 1.54 -0.84 2.24
N GLN A 127 2.27 -1.94 2.44
CA GLN A 127 3.21 -2.13 3.56
C GLN A 127 4.16 -0.95 3.75
N GLY A 128 4.76 -0.44 2.67
CA GLY A 128 5.68 0.70 2.74
C GLY A 128 5.02 1.99 3.22
N ASN A 129 3.74 2.26 2.86
CA ASN A 129 3.03 3.41 3.38
C ASN A 129 2.67 3.24 4.85
N PHE A 130 2.22 2.05 5.29
CA PHE A 130 1.97 1.79 6.71
C PHE A 130 3.26 1.88 7.54
N ALA A 131 4.39 1.40 7.00
CA ALA A 131 5.71 1.58 7.62
C ALA A 131 6.09 3.07 7.73
N ALA A 132 5.85 3.87 6.68
CA ALA A 132 6.07 5.32 6.70
C ALA A 132 5.19 6.06 7.72
N MET A 133 3.97 5.58 7.98
CA MET A 133 3.08 6.09 9.03
C MET A 133 3.58 5.73 10.44
N GLY A 134 4.67 4.96 10.58
CA GLY A 134 5.17 4.47 11.87
C GLY A 134 4.37 3.31 12.45
N THR A 135 3.59 2.63 11.62
CA THR A 135 2.78 1.48 12.03
C THR A 135 3.61 0.20 11.97
N ASP A 136 3.53 -0.64 12.99
CA ASP A 136 3.96 -2.04 12.87
C ASP A 136 3.11 -2.72 11.80
N VAL A 137 3.76 -3.14 10.72
CA VAL A 137 3.09 -3.65 9.51
C VAL A 137 2.30 -4.93 9.82
N ALA A 138 2.88 -5.85 10.59
CA ALA A 138 2.21 -7.10 10.95
C ALA A 138 1.00 -6.86 11.88
N ALA A 139 1.13 -5.94 12.84
CA ALA A 139 0.01 -5.54 13.70
C ALA A 139 -1.10 -4.85 12.90
N GLY A 140 -0.75 -4.01 11.93
CA GLY A 140 -1.72 -3.36 11.04
C GLY A 140 -2.46 -4.37 10.15
N ILE A 141 -1.79 -5.41 9.64
CA ILE A 141 -2.42 -6.51 8.90
C ILE A 141 -3.47 -7.19 9.78
N ARG A 142 -3.12 -7.55 11.02
CA ARG A 142 -4.06 -8.16 11.97
C ARG A 142 -5.24 -7.25 12.31
N ARG A 143 -5.00 -5.93 12.42
CA ARG A 143 -6.05 -4.95 12.73
C ARG A 143 -7.10 -4.86 11.63
N PHE A 144 -6.68 -4.86 10.38
CA PHE A 144 -7.60 -4.68 9.24
C PHE A 144 -8.10 -6.00 8.65
N ALA A 145 -7.41 -7.10 8.87
CA ALA A 145 -7.83 -8.48 8.56
C ALA A 145 -8.67 -8.60 7.25
N ASP A 146 -9.96 -8.91 7.39
CA ASP A 146 -10.92 -9.10 6.30
C ASP A 146 -11.19 -7.85 5.45
N LYS A 147 -10.79 -6.67 5.93
CA LYS A 147 -10.87 -5.42 5.15
C LYS A 147 -9.71 -5.23 4.19
N ILE A 148 -8.68 -6.06 4.25
CA ILE A 148 -7.59 -6.05 3.27
C ILE A 148 -8.07 -6.78 2.01
N HIS A 149 -8.38 -6.03 0.95
CA HIS A 149 -8.81 -6.60 -0.32
C HIS A 149 -7.64 -6.80 -1.28
N PHE A 150 -6.57 -6.02 -1.14
CA PHE A 150 -5.39 -6.09 -1.97
C PHE A 150 -4.15 -5.73 -1.13
N ALA A 151 -3.00 -6.36 -1.41
CA ALA A 151 -1.75 -6.05 -0.71
C ALA A 151 -0.66 -5.55 -1.69
N HIS A 152 0.04 -4.49 -1.29
CA HIS A 152 1.29 -4.07 -1.90
C HIS A 152 2.45 -4.53 -1.04
N PHE A 153 3.21 -5.48 -1.56
CA PHE A 153 4.45 -5.96 -0.96
C PHE A 153 5.54 -4.94 -1.29
N ARG A 154 5.87 -4.09 -0.33
CA ARG A 154 6.77 -2.94 -0.49
C ARG A 154 7.43 -2.63 0.84
N ASP A 155 8.69 -2.20 0.80
CA ASP A 155 9.39 -1.73 1.99
C ASP A 155 10.17 -0.44 1.72
N ILE A 156 10.44 0.29 2.80
CA ILE A 156 11.14 1.58 2.82
C ILE A 156 12.10 1.63 4.01
N ARG A 157 12.92 2.69 4.05
CA ARG A 157 13.59 3.19 5.26
C ARG A 157 13.23 4.65 5.48
N GLY A 158 12.78 4.99 6.68
CA GLY A 158 12.43 6.35 7.09
C GLY A 158 10.98 6.49 7.54
N THR A 159 10.47 7.70 7.44
CA THR A 159 9.16 8.15 7.93
C THR A 159 8.41 8.88 6.82
N ALA A 160 7.15 9.24 7.06
CA ALA A 160 6.31 9.89 6.05
C ALA A 160 6.92 11.17 5.45
N ASP A 161 7.71 11.91 6.24
CA ASP A 161 8.37 13.16 5.86
C ASP A 161 9.73 12.94 5.20
N ASN A 162 10.41 11.82 5.44
CA ASN A 162 11.68 11.49 4.81
C ASN A 162 11.89 9.98 4.73
N PHE A 163 11.82 9.44 3.52
CA PHE A 163 12.06 8.02 3.30
C PHE A 163 12.76 7.73 1.95
N VAL A 164 13.37 6.56 1.91
CA VAL A 164 13.97 5.96 0.71
C VAL A 164 13.32 4.61 0.46
N GLU A 165 12.91 4.35 -0.77
CA GLU A 165 12.50 3.01 -1.20
C GLU A 165 13.69 2.04 -1.13
N THR A 166 13.39 0.77 -0.91
CA THR A 166 14.44 -0.25 -0.76
C THR A 166 14.18 -1.45 -1.65
N PHE A 167 15.16 -2.35 -1.72
CA PHE A 167 14.86 -3.73 -2.02
C PHE A 167 13.94 -4.30 -0.92
N HIS A 168 13.08 -5.24 -1.26
CA HIS A 168 12.07 -5.79 -0.34
C HIS A 168 12.67 -6.60 0.82
N ASP A 169 13.95 -6.96 0.73
CA ASP A 169 14.73 -7.63 1.77
C ASP A 169 15.67 -6.68 2.54
N ASP A 170 15.60 -5.36 2.26
CA ASP A 170 16.57 -4.39 2.76
C ASP A 170 15.91 -3.12 3.33
N GLY A 171 14.64 -3.20 3.73
CA GLY A 171 13.90 -2.11 4.35
C GLY A 171 13.90 -2.17 5.88
N GLN A 172 12.87 -1.55 6.47
CA GLN A 172 12.69 -1.50 7.93
C GLN A 172 11.62 -2.46 8.46
N THR A 173 10.84 -3.08 7.57
CA THR A 173 9.74 -3.98 7.93
C THR A 173 10.26 -5.40 8.12
N ASP A 174 9.82 -6.09 9.16
CA ASP A 174 9.93 -7.55 9.23
C ASP A 174 8.95 -8.17 8.23
N MET A 175 9.44 -8.42 7.01
CA MET A 175 8.65 -8.93 5.91
C MET A 175 8.18 -10.37 6.15
N PHE A 176 8.92 -11.17 6.95
CA PHE A 176 8.47 -12.51 7.31
C PHE A 176 7.30 -12.45 8.30
N ALA A 177 7.39 -11.61 9.33
CA ALA A 177 6.28 -11.37 10.25
C ALA A 177 5.03 -10.83 9.54
N ALA A 178 5.20 -10.00 8.50
CA ALA A 178 4.09 -9.53 7.68
C ALA A 178 3.41 -10.69 6.92
N ILE A 179 4.18 -11.60 6.30
CA ILE A 179 3.64 -12.78 5.63
C ILE A 179 2.93 -13.72 6.62
N GLN A 180 3.50 -13.92 7.79
CA GLN A 180 2.84 -14.69 8.86
C GLN A 180 1.51 -14.06 9.26
N ALA A 181 1.44 -12.74 9.41
CA ALA A 181 0.21 -12.02 9.73
C ALA A 181 -0.86 -12.18 8.64
N TYR A 182 -0.50 -12.13 7.35
CA TYR A 182 -1.44 -12.44 6.26
C TYR A 182 -1.99 -13.86 6.36
N ASN A 183 -1.16 -14.85 6.66
CA ASN A 183 -1.61 -16.24 6.84
C ASN A 183 -2.53 -16.38 8.06
N GLU A 184 -2.20 -15.74 9.18
CA GLU A 184 -3.00 -15.76 10.42
C GLU A 184 -4.41 -15.19 10.22
N VAL A 185 -4.55 -14.12 9.43
CA VAL A 185 -5.86 -13.50 9.14
C VAL A 185 -6.57 -14.16 7.95
N GLY A 186 -5.98 -15.18 7.33
CA GLY A 186 -6.57 -15.89 6.20
C GLY A 186 -6.67 -15.05 4.93
N PHE A 187 -5.74 -14.12 4.69
CA PHE A 187 -5.74 -13.31 3.49
C PHE A 187 -5.47 -14.17 2.25
N ASP A 188 -6.46 -14.27 1.37
CA ASP A 188 -6.41 -15.00 0.10
C ASP A 188 -6.46 -14.07 -1.14
N GLY A 189 -6.39 -12.76 -0.90
CA GLY A 189 -6.46 -11.73 -1.92
C GLY A 189 -5.19 -11.62 -2.76
N SER A 190 -5.25 -10.74 -3.76
CA SER A 190 -4.11 -10.47 -4.62
C SER A 190 -3.04 -9.65 -3.89
N CYS A 191 -1.78 -10.07 -4.06
CA CYS A 191 -0.60 -9.36 -3.57
C CYS A 191 0.37 -9.11 -4.74
N ARG A 192 0.94 -7.91 -4.80
CA ARG A 192 1.95 -7.58 -5.82
C ARG A 192 3.13 -6.82 -5.22
N PRO A 193 4.35 -6.99 -5.78
CA PRO A 193 5.44 -6.07 -5.52
C PRO A 193 5.09 -4.66 -5.99
N ASP A 194 5.40 -3.68 -5.16
CA ASP A 194 5.21 -2.26 -5.45
C ASP A 194 6.48 -1.48 -5.13
N HIS A 195 6.83 -0.50 -5.98
CA HIS A 195 8.05 0.29 -5.96
C HIS A 195 9.32 -0.56 -5.81
N VAL A 196 9.74 -1.13 -6.93
CA VAL A 196 10.95 -1.94 -7.03
C VAL A 196 12.15 -1.11 -7.49
N PRO A 197 13.40 -1.49 -7.12
CA PRO A 197 14.61 -0.84 -7.62
C PRO A 197 14.79 -1.02 -9.13
N THR A 198 15.38 -0.01 -9.79
CA THR A 198 15.90 -0.10 -11.16
C THR A 198 17.29 -0.71 -11.11
N MET A 199 17.43 -1.93 -11.59
CA MET A 199 18.66 -2.70 -11.54
C MET A 199 19.49 -2.55 -12.81
N GLU A 200 20.76 -2.98 -12.79
CA GLU A 200 21.64 -3.00 -13.97
C GLU A 200 20.96 -3.68 -15.17
N GLY A 201 20.94 -2.95 -16.29
CA GLY A 201 20.28 -3.37 -17.53
C GLY A 201 18.76 -3.19 -17.58
N ASP A 202 18.12 -2.60 -16.57
CA ASP A 202 16.80 -2.02 -16.68
C ASP A 202 16.86 -0.59 -17.23
N SER A 203 15.80 -0.15 -17.94
CA SER A 203 15.59 1.27 -18.24
C SER A 203 14.96 1.97 -17.03
N ASN A 204 15.34 3.21 -16.76
CA ASN A 204 14.73 4.06 -15.73
C ASN A 204 13.47 4.81 -16.23
N ASP A 205 12.91 4.43 -17.38
CA ASP A 205 11.70 5.06 -17.95
C ASP A 205 10.45 4.76 -17.14
N HIS A 206 10.45 3.61 -16.45
CA HIS A 206 9.36 3.16 -15.58
C HIS A 206 9.86 3.02 -14.14
N ILE A 207 10.23 4.14 -13.54
CA ILE A 207 10.81 4.22 -12.20
C ILE A 207 9.88 3.56 -11.17
N GLY A 208 10.44 2.69 -10.33
CA GLY A 208 9.70 1.93 -9.33
C GLY A 208 8.95 0.70 -9.88
N TYR A 209 8.96 0.48 -11.20
CA TYR A 209 8.17 -0.58 -11.84
C TYR A 209 8.95 -1.42 -12.85
N THR A 210 10.28 -1.50 -12.71
CA THR A 210 11.16 -2.23 -13.62
C THR A 210 10.97 -3.75 -13.52
N MET A 211 11.28 -4.45 -14.60
CA MET A 211 11.04 -5.90 -14.67
C MET A 211 11.96 -6.70 -13.74
N ARG A 212 13.26 -6.38 -13.70
CA ARG A 212 14.21 -7.12 -12.86
C ARG A 212 13.97 -6.92 -11.38
N GLY A 213 13.67 -5.69 -10.97
CA GLY A 213 13.27 -5.39 -9.61
C GLY A 213 12.00 -6.16 -9.19
N ARG A 214 11.02 -6.27 -10.09
CA ARG A 214 9.82 -7.09 -9.83
C ARG A 214 10.14 -8.58 -9.72
N LEU A 215 10.98 -9.12 -10.58
CA LEU A 215 11.37 -10.54 -10.52
C LEU A 215 12.09 -10.86 -9.19
N PHE A 216 13.00 -9.96 -8.75
CA PHE A 216 13.64 -10.09 -7.45
C PHE A 216 12.60 -10.11 -6.32
N ALA A 217 11.70 -9.14 -6.29
CA ALA A 217 10.69 -9.00 -5.24
C ALA A 217 9.71 -10.19 -5.21
N ILE A 218 9.29 -10.70 -6.39
CA ILE A 218 8.44 -11.89 -6.50
C ILE A 218 9.18 -13.12 -5.97
N GLY A 219 10.46 -13.28 -6.29
CA GLY A 219 11.27 -14.39 -5.79
C GLY A 219 11.39 -14.36 -4.27
N TYR A 220 11.67 -13.19 -3.70
CA TYR A 220 11.75 -13.00 -2.26
C TYR A 220 10.40 -13.27 -1.57
N MET A 221 9.32 -12.70 -2.07
CA MET A 221 7.96 -12.92 -1.56
C MET A 221 7.58 -14.41 -1.58
N LYS A 222 7.86 -15.12 -2.68
CA LYS A 222 7.60 -16.56 -2.77
C LYS A 222 8.41 -17.37 -1.77
N GLY A 223 9.67 -17.01 -1.54
CA GLY A 223 10.51 -17.65 -0.52
C GLY A 223 9.95 -17.47 0.89
N LEU A 224 9.45 -16.27 1.21
CA LEU A 224 8.82 -16.00 2.50
C LEU A 224 7.49 -16.75 2.67
N LEU A 225 6.66 -16.83 1.62
CA LEU A 225 5.41 -17.61 1.65
C LEU A 225 5.70 -19.09 1.91
N GLU A 226 6.65 -19.68 1.19
CA GLU A 226 7.07 -21.08 1.40
C GLU A 226 7.59 -21.31 2.83
N ALA A 227 8.39 -20.40 3.36
CA ALA A 227 8.90 -20.49 4.72
C ALA A 227 7.76 -20.40 5.77
N ALA A 228 6.81 -19.48 5.58
CA ALA A 228 5.68 -19.33 6.49
C ALA A 228 4.75 -20.56 6.49
N GLU A 229 4.48 -21.14 5.32
CA GLU A 229 3.71 -22.38 5.19
C GLU A 229 4.36 -23.55 5.94
N LYS A 230 5.69 -23.75 5.77
CA LYS A 230 6.43 -24.79 6.48
C LYS A 230 6.39 -24.59 7.99
N THR A 231 6.61 -23.37 8.46
CA THR A 231 6.55 -23.02 9.90
C THR A 231 5.17 -23.32 10.49
N ALA A 232 4.10 -22.98 9.78
CA ALA A 232 2.74 -23.28 10.22
C ALA A 232 2.46 -24.80 10.32
N GLN A 233 2.95 -25.59 9.36
CA GLN A 233 2.80 -27.04 9.37
C GLN A 233 3.57 -27.71 10.54
N GLU A 234 4.77 -27.22 10.86
CA GLU A 234 5.55 -27.72 11.99
C GLU A 234 4.87 -27.44 13.35
N GLN A 235 4.25 -26.27 13.50
CA GLN A 235 3.49 -25.92 14.71
C GLN A 235 2.29 -26.84 14.92
N VAL A 236 1.55 -27.18 13.85
CA VAL A 236 0.40 -28.09 13.92
C VAL A 236 0.85 -29.52 14.25
N SER A 237 1.93 -30.01 13.63
CA SER A 237 2.45 -31.36 13.89
C SER A 237 3.09 -31.51 15.27
N GLY A 238 3.74 -30.47 15.80
CA GLY A 238 4.30 -30.46 17.15
C GLY A 238 3.26 -30.51 18.26
N GLN A 239 2.07 -29.94 18.04
CA GLN A 239 0.95 -29.98 19.01
C GLN A 239 0.23 -31.34 19.05
N SER A 240 0.21 -32.07 17.94
CA SER A 240 -0.41 -33.41 17.86
C SER A 240 0.45 -34.55 18.45
N GLY A 241 1.75 -34.30 18.68
CA GLY A 241 2.68 -35.28 19.27
C GLY A 241 2.82 -35.24 20.80
N SER A 242 2.15 -34.30 21.48
CA SER A 242 2.25 -34.11 22.94
C SER A 242 0.99 -34.50 23.73
N GLN A 243 0.15 -35.37 23.16
CA GLN A 243 -1.00 -35.98 23.85
C GLN A 243 -0.74 -37.43 24.25
#